data_73f9f200ad7cc62c5e67ccb4e06ba4ef
#
_entry.id   73f9f200ad7cc62c5e67ccb4e06ba4ef
#
_cell.length_a   1.000
_cell.length_b   1.000
_cell.length_c   1.000
_cell.angle_alpha   90.00
_cell.angle_beta   90.00
_cell.angle_gamma   90.00
#
_symmetry.space_group_name_H-M   'P 1'
#
loop_
_entity.id
_entity.type
_entity.pdbx_description
1 polymer ?
#
loop_
_entity_poly.entity_id
_entity_poly.type
_entity_poly.pdbx_seq_one_letter_code
_entity_poly.pdbx_strand_id
1 'polypeptide(L)'
;MAEKLPEEGMAAPSFSLEGDDGQTYTLESFKGKKLVLYFYPKDNTSGCTKEAIAFTQVKDEFGGKNAVIVGVSPDSIKSHINFKEKHSLGILLLSDPDRSVAAAYGAYGEKKMYGKPVMGIIRSTFVIDENGKLEKAFRNVKVDGHAEKVMCVL
;
A
#
# COMPACT_ATOMS: atom_id res chain seq x y z
N MET A 1 8.65 24.94 3.40
CA MET A 1 9.58 24.08 2.65
C MET A 1 8.90 22.79 2.23
N ALA A 2 8.97 22.47 0.95
CA ALA A 2 8.46 21.21 0.47
C ALA A 2 9.36 20.08 1.00
N GLU A 3 8.78 19.12 1.69
CA GLU A 3 9.51 17.94 2.14
C GLU A 3 9.93 17.11 0.93
N LYS A 4 11.13 16.58 0.98
CA LYS A 4 11.61 15.65 -0.04
C LYS A 4 10.79 14.37 0.04
N LEU A 5 10.22 13.96 -1.09
CA LEU A 5 9.55 12.66 -1.16
C LEU A 5 10.59 11.54 -1.06
N PRO A 6 10.24 10.40 -0.45
CA PRO A 6 11.13 9.25 -0.41
C PRO A 6 11.48 8.79 -1.84
N GLU A 7 12.75 8.55 -2.08
CA GLU A 7 13.26 8.09 -3.36
C GLU A 7 13.88 6.71 -3.22
N GLU A 8 14.00 6.00 -4.34
CA GLU A 8 14.65 4.70 -4.38
C GLU A 8 16.07 4.79 -3.82
N GLY A 9 16.43 3.84 -2.97
CA GLY A 9 17.73 3.82 -2.28
C GLY A 9 17.73 4.49 -0.91
N MET A 10 16.72 5.29 -0.59
CA MET A 10 16.60 5.95 0.71
C MET A 10 15.90 5.03 1.72
N ALA A 11 16.11 5.30 3.00
CA ALA A 11 15.36 4.61 4.05
C ALA A 11 13.86 4.92 3.88
N ALA A 12 13.04 3.87 3.95
CA ALA A 12 11.59 4.06 3.89
C ALA A 12 11.11 4.77 5.16
N PRO A 13 10.10 5.67 5.08
CA PRO A 13 9.53 6.29 6.26
C PRO A 13 8.97 5.25 7.23
N SER A 14 9.27 5.42 8.52
CA SER A 14 8.72 4.54 9.54
C SER A 14 7.23 4.81 9.72
N PHE A 15 6.51 3.80 10.20
CA PHE A 15 5.08 3.93 10.46
C PHE A 15 4.68 3.04 11.64
N SER A 16 3.50 3.32 12.20
CA SER A 16 2.86 2.47 13.19
C SER A 16 1.35 2.54 12.93
N LEU A 17 0.79 1.46 12.39
CA LEU A 17 -0.61 1.41 11.97
C LEU A 17 -1.27 0.14 12.47
N GLU A 18 -2.57 0.24 12.77
CA GLU A 18 -3.37 -0.91 13.18
C GLU A 18 -3.80 -1.71 11.96
N GLY A 19 -3.69 -3.03 12.05
CA GLY A 19 -4.10 -3.95 11.00
C GLY A 19 -5.51 -4.51 11.22
N ASP A 20 -6.05 -5.14 10.17
CA ASP A 20 -7.38 -5.76 10.20
C ASP A 20 -7.48 -6.97 11.14
N ASP A 21 -6.35 -7.45 11.65
CA ASP A 21 -6.28 -8.53 12.64
C ASP A 21 -6.23 -8.00 14.09
N GLY A 22 -6.34 -6.70 14.28
CA GLY A 22 -6.28 -6.07 15.60
C GLY A 22 -4.87 -5.83 16.13
N GLN A 23 -3.84 -6.18 15.38
CA GLN A 23 -2.46 -5.97 15.80
C GLN A 23 -1.91 -4.67 15.22
N THR A 24 -0.91 -4.09 15.90
CA THR A 24 -0.21 -2.91 15.41
C THR A 24 1.03 -3.34 14.64
N TYR A 25 1.21 -2.76 13.45
CA TYR A 25 2.33 -3.07 12.57
C TYR A 25 3.20 -1.83 12.36
N THR A 26 4.51 -2.05 12.36
CA THR A 26 5.50 -1.01 12.08
C THR A 26 6.38 -1.48 10.93
N LEU A 27 7.23 -0.58 10.42
CA LEU A 27 8.22 -0.98 9.41
C LEU A 27 9.11 -2.12 9.93
N GLU A 28 9.47 -2.08 11.20
CA GLU A 28 10.27 -3.13 11.87
C GLU A 28 9.60 -4.50 11.85
N SER A 29 8.26 -4.53 11.83
CA SER A 29 7.49 -5.78 11.81
C SER A 29 7.81 -6.64 10.58
N PHE A 30 8.30 -6.03 9.51
CA PHE A 30 8.58 -6.70 8.24
C PHE A 30 10.06 -6.85 7.93
N LYS A 31 10.95 -6.51 8.88
CA LYS A 31 12.39 -6.67 8.69
C LYS A 31 12.74 -8.12 8.35
N GLY A 32 13.67 -8.29 7.42
CA GLY A 32 14.06 -9.60 6.93
C GLY A 32 13.23 -10.10 5.76
N LYS A 33 12.19 -9.35 5.39
CA LYS A 33 11.34 -9.65 4.22
C LYS A 33 11.19 -8.41 3.36
N LYS A 34 10.93 -8.60 2.08
CA LYS A 34 10.54 -7.49 1.21
C LYS A 34 9.10 -7.13 1.54
N LEU A 35 8.85 -5.83 1.70
CA LEU A 35 7.50 -5.33 1.97
C LEU A 35 6.97 -4.63 0.72
N VAL A 36 5.87 -5.14 0.19
CA VAL A 36 5.13 -4.48 -0.88
C VAL A 36 4.00 -3.71 -0.22
N LEU A 37 4.21 -2.41 -0.02
CA LEU A 37 3.28 -1.53 0.67
C LEU A 37 2.55 -0.68 -0.37
N TYR A 38 1.24 -0.89 -0.52
CA TYR A 38 0.49 -0.10 -1.48
C TYR A 38 -0.59 0.73 -0.80
N PHE A 39 -0.76 1.95 -1.30
CA PHE A 39 -1.75 2.90 -0.81
C PHE A 39 -2.90 3.00 -1.81
N TYR A 40 -4.13 2.93 -1.30
CA TYR A 40 -5.33 3.04 -2.13
C TYR A 40 -6.36 3.93 -1.45
N PRO A 41 -7.26 4.57 -2.23
CA PRO A 41 -8.15 5.60 -1.67
C PRO A 41 -9.25 5.10 -0.75
N LYS A 42 -9.91 3.97 -1.09
CA LYS A 42 -11.10 3.56 -0.34
C LYS A 42 -11.49 2.12 -0.61
N ASP A 43 -11.84 1.41 0.49
CA ASP A 43 -12.37 0.04 0.42
C ASP A 43 -13.65 0.00 -0.43
N ASN A 44 -13.88 -1.13 -1.08
CA ASN A 44 -15.11 -1.43 -1.85
C ASN A 44 -15.35 -0.52 -3.06
N THR A 45 -14.37 0.26 -3.50
CA THR A 45 -14.44 0.94 -4.79
C THR A 45 -13.95 -0.01 -5.89
N SER A 46 -14.38 0.19 -7.14
CA SER A 46 -14.11 -0.78 -8.21
C SER A 46 -12.61 -0.97 -8.48
N GLY A 47 -11.83 0.10 -8.57
CA GLY A 47 -10.39 0.03 -8.82
C GLY A 47 -9.63 -0.58 -7.63
N CYS A 48 -9.97 -0.18 -6.42
CA CYS A 48 -9.33 -0.70 -5.21
C CYS A 48 -9.65 -2.18 -5.00
N THR A 49 -10.87 -2.61 -5.32
CA THR A 49 -11.27 -4.01 -5.27
C THR A 49 -10.48 -4.83 -6.27
N LYS A 50 -10.36 -4.37 -7.51
CA LYS A 50 -9.56 -5.05 -8.54
C LYS A 50 -8.11 -5.20 -8.13
N GLU A 51 -7.51 -4.14 -7.58
CA GLU A 51 -6.12 -4.15 -7.14
C GLU A 51 -5.91 -5.16 -6.01
N ALA A 52 -6.78 -5.14 -5.00
CA ALA A 52 -6.69 -6.05 -3.87
C ALA A 52 -6.86 -7.52 -4.30
N ILE A 53 -7.77 -7.81 -5.21
CA ILE A 53 -7.97 -9.15 -5.75
C ILE A 53 -6.74 -9.58 -6.56
N ALA A 54 -6.20 -8.71 -7.39
CA ALA A 54 -5.01 -9.02 -8.19
C ALA A 54 -3.81 -9.36 -7.30
N PHE A 55 -3.57 -8.59 -6.23
CA PHE A 55 -2.51 -8.89 -5.28
C PHE A 55 -2.79 -10.20 -4.51
N THR A 56 -4.04 -10.44 -4.15
CA THR A 56 -4.42 -11.68 -3.46
C THR A 56 -4.11 -12.91 -4.34
N GLN A 57 -4.38 -12.83 -5.64
CA GLN A 57 -4.15 -13.92 -6.58
C GLN A 57 -2.67 -14.28 -6.72
N VAL A 58 -1.77 -13.31 -6.55
CA VAL A 58 -0.33 -13.52 -6.73
C VAL A 58 0.45 -13.56 -5.40
N LYS A 59 -0.24 -13.52 -4.26
CA LYS A 59 0.44 -13.42 -2.96
C LYS A 59 1.38 -14.59 -2.68
N ASP A 60 1.04 -15.79 -3.11
CA ASP A 60 1.89 -16.97 -2.90
C ASP A 60 3.17 -16.88 -3.74
N GLU A 61 3.08 -16.32 -4.93
CA GLU A 61 4.25 -16.07 -5.78
C GLU A 61 5.16 -15.02 -5.15
N PHE A 62 4.57 -13.96 -4.55
CA PHE A 62 5.32 -12.96 -3.79
C PHE A 62 5.98 -13.61 -2.57
N GLY A 63 5.27 -14.50 -1.86
CA GLY A 63 5.82 -15.26 -0.73
C GLY A 63 7.03 -16.08 -1.13
N GLY A 64 7.00 -16.70 -2.33
CA GLY A 64 8.13 -17.43 -2.89
C GLY A 64 9.36 -16.55 -3.15
N LYS A 65 9.17 -15.24 -3.25
CA LYS A 65 10.23 -14.23 -3.41
C LYS A 65 10.56 -13.51 -2.10
N ASN A 66 10.12 -14.06 -0.97
CA ASN A 66 10.29 -13.48 0.38
C ASN A 66 9.64 -12.10 0.51
N ALA A 67 8.50 -11.89 -0.11
CA ALA A 67 7.77 -10.62 -0.10
C ALA A 67 6.40 -10.75 0.55
N VAL A 68 5.99 -9.73 1.29
CA VAL A 68 4.68 -9.61 1.94
C VAL A 68 3.95 -8.43 1.33
N ILE A 69 2.68 -8.60 0.99
CA ILE A 69 1.84 -7.55 0.42
C ILE A 69 0.96 -6.96 1.51
N VAL A 70 1.01 -5.63 1.66
CA VAL A 70 0.22 -4.90 2.66
C VAL A 70 -0.44 -3.71 2.00
N GLY A 71 -1.77 -3.62 2.15
CA GLY A 71 -2.54 -2.48 1.65
C GLY A 71 -2.82 -1.47 2.77
N VAL A 72 -2.82 -0.19 2.43
CA VAL A 72 -3.07 0.90 3.38
C VAL A 72 -4.10 1.86 2.80
N SER A 73 -5.12 2.19 3.57
CA SER A 73 -6.09 3.23 3.21
C SER A 73 -6.55 3.98 4.45
N PRO A 74 -7.25 5.13 4.28
CA PRO A 74 -7.81 5.86 5.43
C PRO A 74 -9.01 5.18 6.09
N ASP A 75 -9.50 4.09 5.53
CA ASP A 75 -10.68 3.40 6.05
C ASP A 75 -10.44 2.82 7.44
N SER A 76 -11.52 2.60 8.18
CA SER A 76 -11.48 2.01 9.51
C SER A 76 -11.15 0.52 9.46
N ILE A 77 -10.75 -0.04 10.59
CA ILE A 77 -10.52 -1.48 10.72
C ILE A 77 -11.79 -2.26 10.40
N LYS A 78 -12.95 -1.78 10.85
CA LYS A 78 -14.24 -2.42 10.54
C LYS A 78 -14.48 -2.49 9.03
N SER A 79 -14.19 -1.39 8.32
CA SER A 79 -14.30 -1.35 6.86
C SER A 79 -13.36 -2.36 6.20
N HIS A 80 -12.12 -2.44 6.67
CA HIS A 80 -11.13 -3.41 6.16
C HIS A 80 -11.59 -4.84 6.36
N ILE A 81 -12.13 -5.17 7.53
CA ILE A 81 -12.64 -6.51 7.82
C ILE A 81 -13.76 -6.86 6.85
N ASN A 82 -14.71 -5.96 6.65
CA ASN A 82 -15.83 -6.16 5.73
C ASN A 82 -15.36 -6.32 4.28
N PHE A 83 -14.43 -5.49 3.86
CA PHE A 83 -13.84 -5.55 2.52
C PHE A 83 -13.13 -6.88 2.27
N LYS A 84 -12.33 -7.31 3.24
CA LYS A 84 -11.60 -8.57 3.17
C LYS A 84 -12.52 -9.77 3.10
N GLU A 85 -13.57 -9.79 3.93
CA GLU A 85 -14.56 -10.88 3.94
C GLU A 85 -15.35 -10.93 2.63
N LYS A 86 -15.81 -9.76 2.17
CA LYS A 86 -16.64 -9.67 0.97
C LYS A 86 -15.94 -10.20 -0.28
N HIS A 87 -14.64 -9.98 -0.38
CA HIS A 87 -13.87 -10.32 -1.59
C HIS A 87 -12.85 -11.43 -1.36
N SER A 88 -12.86 -12.07 -0.20
CA SER A 88 -11.93 -13.16 0.17
C SER A 88 -10.48 -12.76 -0.04
N LEU A 89 -10.11 -11.57 0.43
CA LEU A 89 -8.76 -11.03 0.28
C LEU A 89 -7.80 -11.75 1.22
N GLY A 90 -6.63 -12.15 0.70
CA GLY A 90 -5.60 -12.84 1.48
C GLY A 90 -4.46 -11.95 1.92
N ILE A 91 -4.56 -10.64 1.75
CA ILE A 91 -3.51 -9.69 2.10
C ILE A 91 -3.88 -8.93 3.38
N LEU A 92 -2.84 -8.44 4.08
CA LEU A 92 -3.04 -7.63 5.28
C LEU A 92 -3.44 -6.21 4.88
N LEU A 93 -4.42 -5.64 5.59
CA LEU A 93 -4.87 -4.27 5.37
C LEU A 93 -4.63 -3.45 6.65
N LEU A 94 -4.00 -2.29 6.50
CA LEU A 94 -3.71 -1.36 7.59
C LEU A 94 -4.56 -0.10 7.47
N SER A 95 -4.92 0.50 8.60
CA SER A 95 -5.70 1.71 8.65
C SER A 95 -4.82 2.93 8.94
N ASP A 96 -4.90 3.94 8.08
CA ASP A 96 -4.18 5.23 8.19
C ASP A 96 -5.23 6.36 8.17
N PRO A 97 -6.04 6.49 9.25
CA PRO A 97 -7.23 7.36 9.21
C PRO A 97 -6.92 8.84 9.03
N ASP A 98 -5.79 9.31 9.50
CA ASP A 98 -5.37 10.71 9.33
C ASP A 98 -4.48 10.94 8.11
N ARG A 99 -4.19 9.90 7.35
CA ARG A 99 -3.39 9.93 6.13
C ARG A 99 -1.94 10.37 6.34
N SER A 100 -1.45 10.30 7.58
CA SER A 100 -0.09 10.73 7.91
C SER A 100 0.98 9.86 7.26
N VAL A 101 0.76 8.55 7.23
CA VAL A 101 1.72 7.62 6.60
C VAL A 101 1.69 7.79 5.09
N ALA A 102 0.51 7.92 4.49
CA ALA A 102 0.39 8.19 3.07
C ALA A 102 1.14 9.45 2.68
N ALA A 103 0.99 10.53 3.48
CA ALA A 103 1.69 11.79 3.24
C ALA A 103 3.21 11.62 3.34
N ALA A 104 3.68 10.85 4.34
CA ALA A 104 5.11 10.60 4.52
C ALA A 104 5.73 9.88 3.31
N TYR A 105 4.97 9.00 2.66
CA TYR A 105 5.42 8.29 1.46
C TYR A 105 5.16 9.09 0.16
N GLY A 106 4.53 10.25 0.25
CA GLY A 106 4.17 11.04 -0.93
C GLY A 106 2.97 10.49 -1.70
N ALA A 107 2.16 9.66 -1.04
CA ALA A 107 0.97 9.04 -1.63
C ALA A 107 -0.32 9.80 -1.29
N TYR A 108 -0.20 10.98 -0.73
CA TYR A 108 -1.33 11.88 -0.43
C TYR A 108 -1.04 13.25 -1.02
N GLY A 109 -1.97 13.78 -1.79
CA GLY A 109 -1.77 15.07 -2.41
C GLY A 109 -2.93 15.46 -3.30
N GLU A 110 -2.72 16.48 -4.11
CA GLU A 110 -3.72 16.97 -5.04
C GLU A 110 -3.86 16.02 -6.23
N LYS A 111 -5.09 15.66 -6.54
CA LYS A 111 -5.42 14.87 -7.73
C LYS A 111 -6.67 15.44 -8.37
N LYS A 112 -6.86 15.19 -9.67
CA LYS A 112 -8.05 15.64 -10.38
C LYS A 112 -9.13 14.57 -10.35
N MET A 113 -10.33 14.97 -9.92
CA MET A 113 -11.54 14.14 -10.01
C MET A 113 -12.63 14.95 -10.70
N TYR A 114 -13.11 14.42 -11.81
CA TYR A 114 -14.13 15.11 -12.63
C TYR A 114 -13.68 16.52 -13.04
N GLY A 115 -12.37 16.67 -13.34
CA GLY A 115 -11.80 17.95 -13.77
C GLY A 115 -11.53 18.94 -12.63
N LYS A 116 -11.82 18.59 -11.38
CA LYS A 116 -11.59 19.47 -10.21
C LYS A 116 -10.43 18.96 -9.36
N PRO A 117 -9.58 19.86 -8.83
CA PRO A 117 -8.54 19.44 -7.92
C PRO A 117 -9.14 19.05 -6.56
N VAL A 118 -8.75 17.89 -6.04
CA VAL A 118 -9.14 17.42 -4.70
C VAL A 118 -7.91 16.82 -4.02
N MET A 119 -7.86 16.94 -2.69
CA MET A 119 -6.83 16.27 -1.91
C MET A 119 -7.28 14.83 -1.64
N GLY A 120 -6.39 13.89 -1.81
CA GLY A 120 -6.70 12.50 -1.55
C GLY A 120 -5.50 11.58 -1.75
N ILE A 121 -5.74 10.29 -1.54
CA ILE A 121 -4.72 9.27 -1.73
C ILE A 121 -4.42 9.11 -3.22
N ILE A 122 -3.16 9.19 -3.55
CA ILE A 122 -2.65 8.90 -4.89
C ILE A 122 -2.21 7.43 -4.88
N ARG A 123 -2.88 6.59 -5.66
CA ARG A 123 -2.61 5.16 -5.71
C ARG A 123 -1.13 4.92 -6.02
N SER A 124 -0.42 4.30 -5.08
CA SER A 124 1.03 4.12 -5.16
C SER A 124 1.43 2.80 -4.52
N THR A 125 2.52 2.22 -4.99
CA THR A 125 3.08 0.99 -4.42
C THR A 125 4.57 1.18 -4.19
N PHE A 126 5.03 0.76 -3.02
CA PHE A 126 6.44 0.87 -2.64
C PHE A 126 6.97 -0.51 -2.29
N VAL A 127 8.09 -0.89 -2.90
CA VAL A 127 8.81 -2.12 -2.55
C VAL A 127 9.94 -1.72 -1.62
N ILE A 128 9.91 -2.25 -0.40
CA ILE A 128 10.89 -1.97 0.65
C ILE A 128 11.69 -3.23 0.85
N ASP A 129 13.02 -3.12 0.85
CA ASP A 129 13.89 -4.28 0.97
C ASP A 129 13.97 -4.80 2.41
N GLU A 130 14.71 -5.88 2.61
CA GLU A 130 14.83 -6.56 3.91
C GLU A 130 15.50 -5.68 4.98
N ASN A 131 16.18 -4.62 4.57
CA ASN A 131 16.86 -3.67 5.45
C ASN A 131 16.06 -2.39 5.71
N GLY A 132 14.85 -2.29 5.15
CA GLY A 132 13.99 -1.12 5.34
C GLY A 132 14.30 0.02 4.38
N LYS A 133 15.02 -0.25 3.30
CA LYS A 133 15.29 0.76 2.26
C LYS A 133 14.29 0.64 1.12
N LEU A 134 13.92 1.79 0.56
CA LEU A 134 12.99 1.85 -0.58
C LEU A 134 13.70 1.35 -1.83
N GLU A 135 13.31 0.17 -2.30
CA GLU A 135 13.92 -0.47 -3.47
C GLU A 135 13.27 0.04 -4.75
N LYS A 136 11.95 0.22 -4.76
CA LYS A 136 11.19 0.66 -5.92
C LYS A 136 9.99 1.49 -5.49
N ALA A 137 9.66 2.52 -6.26
CA ALA A 137 8.47 3.34 -6.04
C ALA A 137 7.64 3.41 -7.32
N PHE A 138 6.39 2.98 -7.23
CA PHE A 138 5.39 3.11 -8.30
C PHE A 138 4.40 4.17 -7.86
N ARG A 139 4.40 5.33 -8.51
CA ARG A 139 3.53 6.45 -8.13
C ARG A 139 2.44 6.67 -9.17
N ASN A 140 1.25 7.05 -8.71
CA ASN A 140 0.10 7.34 -9.58
C ASN A 140 -0.18 6.18 -10.54
N VAL A 141 -0.35 4.99 -9.98
CA VAL A 141 -0.44 3.74 -10.75
C VAL A 141 -1.83 3.47 -11.25
N LYS A 142 -1.90 2.74 -12.36
CA LYS A 142 -3.14 2.16 -12.88
C LYS A 142 -3.23 0.72 -12.42
N VAL A 143 -4.44 0.25 -12.13
CA VAL A 143 -4.66 -1.08 -11.56
C VAL A 143 -4.32 -2.19 -12.55
N ASP A 144 -4.67 -2.02 -13.83
CA ASP A 144 -4.52 -3.08 -14.83
C ASP A 144 -3.05 -3.47 -15.01
N GLY A 145 -2.74 -4.74 -14.76
CA GLY A 145 -1.39 -5.29 -14.89
C GLY A 145 -0.39 -4.83 -13.83
N HIS A 146 -0.84 -4.08 -12.81
CA HIS A 146 0.06 -3.51 -11.81
C HIS A 146 0.71 -4.58 -10.93
N ALA A 147 -0.06 -5.57 -10.47
CA ALA A 147 0.46 -6.63 -9.60
C ALA A 147 1.60 -7.40 -10.29
N GLU A 148 1.46 -7.69 -11.58
CA GLU A 148 2.48 -8.38 -12.37
C GLU A 148 3.73 -7.50 -12.53
N LYS A 149 3.57 -6.19 -12.73
CA LYS A 149 4.69 -5.25 -12.82
C LYS A 149 5.49 -5.20 -11.53
N VAL A 150 4.81 -5.20 -10.39
CA VAL A 150 5.46 -5.21 -9.07
C VAL A 150 6.22 -6.53 -8.90
N MET A 151 5.63 -7.65 -9.27
CA MET A 151 6.27 -8.96 -9.17
C MET A 151 7.56 -9.03 -10.00
N CYS A 152 7.60 -8.38 -11.15
CA CYS A 152 8.79 -8.38 -12.02
C CYS A 152 10.00 -7.70 -11.40
N VAL A 153 9.84 -6.83 -10.39
CA VAL A 153 10.95 -6.12 -9.75
C VAL A 153 11.39 -6.74 -8.43
N LEU A 154 10.77 -7.84 -8.02
CA LEU A 154 11.13 -8.54 -6.77
C LEU A 154 12.31 -9.47 -6.91
#